data_b3970c0c1755109c02d23d8abfc6e6e2
#
_entry.id   b3970c0c1755109c02d23d8abfc6e6e2
#
_cell.length_a   1.000
_cell.length_b   1.000
_cell.length_c   1.000
_cell.angle_alpha   90.00
_cell.angle_beta   90.00
_cell.angle_gamma   90.00
#
_symmetry.space_group_name_H-M   'P 1'
#
loop_
_entity.id
_entity.type
_entity.pdbx_description
1 polymer ?
#
loop_
_entity_poly.entity_id
_entity_poly.type
_entity_poly.pdbx_seq_one_letter_code
_entity_poly.pdbx_strand_id
1 'polypeptide(L)'
;MITMQEMEKELAIYRKNFTAVRLISEADILRTIEARKYNPASRACPCRDGRMTSQGCRNCIVLRAYMEKCKKIKLEYDDPNVYQVTARYLHVEGGRYVLELVQKLDDDMMIDAESGEKLANRLSSYEDKLYHDALTGTLNRRYYEEHMCKTVYEAGIAMIDVDNFKLYNDVFGHRAGDVVLETMAQSVKLHTCLLYTFS
;
A
#
# COMPACT_ATOMS: atom_id res chain seq x y z
N MET A 1 7.86 -27.40 -22.26
CA MET A 1 6.59 -26.82 -21.71
C MET A 1 6.43 -27.46 -20.34
N ILE A 2 6.31 -26.68 -19.28
CA ILE A 2 6.21 -27.20 -17.91
C ILE A 2 4.83 -27.83 -17.74
N THR A 3 4.78 -29.07 -17.24
CA THR A 3 3.52 -29.75 -16.91
C THR A 3 3.02 -29.30 -15.53
N MET A 4 1.73 -29.50 -15.26
CA MET A 4 1.17 -29.20 -13.92
C MET A 4 1.83 -30.05 -12.83
N GLN A 5 2.19 -31.27 -13.16
CA GLN A 5 2.86 -32.18 -12.22
C GLN A 5 4.29 -31.74 -11.86
N GLU A 6 5.03 -31.18 -12.83
CA GLU A 6 6.33 -30.57 -12.59
C GLU A 6 6.18 -29.27 -11.77
N MET A 7 5.16 -28.46 -12.09
CA MET A 7 4.87 -27.23 -11.34
C MET A 7 4.54 -27.53 -9.89
N GLU A 8 3.73 -28.55 -9.59
CA GLU A 8 3.42 -28.94 -8.22
C GLU A 8 4.66 -29.37 -7.42
N LYS A 9 5.64 -30.03 -8.06
CA LYS A 9 6.91 -30.35 -7.42
C LYS A 9 7.70 -29.09 -7.07
N GLU A 10 7.74 -28.12 -7.99
CA GLU A 10 8.39 -26.83 -7.72
C GLU A 10 7.67 -26.06 -6.60
N LEU A 11 6.34 -26.02 -6.61
CA LEU A 11 5.55 -25.38 -5.58
C LEU A 11 5.81 -25.99 -4.20
N ALA A 12 5.98 -27.33 -4.13
CA ALA A 12 6.30 -27.99 -2.87
C ALA A 12 7.66 -27.56 -2.30
N ILE A 13 8.64 -27.25 -3.16
CA ILE A 13 9.93 -26.71 -2.77
C ILE A 13 9.79 -25.27 -2.29
N TYR A 14 9.07 -24.43 -3.05
CA TYR A 14 8.87 -23.03 -2.70
C TYR A 14 8.11 -22.88 -1.37
N ARG A 15 7.07 -23.71 -1.11
CA ARG A 15 6.31 -23.70 0.14
C ARG A 15 7.16 -23.97 1.40
N LYS A 16 8.34 -24.58 1.25
CA LYS A 16 9.27 -24.79 2.37
C LYS A 16 10.13 -23.54 2.67
N ASN A 17 10.33 -22.68 1.66
CA ASN A 17 11.30 -21.60 1.72
C ASN A 17 10.67 -20.20 1.74
N PHE A 18 9.40 -20.08 1.36
CA PHE A 18 8.69 -18.80 1.28
C PHE A 18 7.54 -18.76 2.28
N THR A 19 7.27 -17.57 2.79
CA THR A 19 6.18 -17.31 3.74
C THR A 19 4.80 -17.63 3.13
N ALA A 20 4.62 -17.31 1.85
CA ALA A 20 3.45 -17.72 1.09
C ALA A 20 3.81 -17.98 -0.39
N VAL A 21 3.15 -18.98 -0.98
CA VAL A 21 3.32 -19.39 -2.38
C VAL A 21 1.96 -19.60 -3.01
N ARG A 22 1.69 -18.91 -4.11
CA ARG A 22 0.41 -18.98 -4.82
C ARG A 22 0.64 -19.12 -6.31
N LEU A 23 -0.04 -20.08 -6.92
CA LEU A 23 -0.16 -20.21 -8.36
C LEU A 23 -1.55 -19.72 -8.75
N ILE A 24 -1.63 -18.56 -9.37
CA ILE A 24 -2.88 -17.85 -9.64
C ILE A 24 -3.21 -18.04 -11.12
N SER A 25 -4.37 -18.62 -11.40
CA SER A 25 -4.82 -18.87 -12.76
C SER A 25 -5.26 -17.58 -13.47
N GLU A 26 -5.21 -17.58 -14.80
CA GLU A 26 -5.76 -16.51 -15.63
C GLU A 26 -7.23 -16.23 -15.30
N ALA A 27 -8.02 -17.26 -15.07
CA ALA A 27 -9.45 -17.10 -14.71
C ALA A 27 -9.66 -16.31 -13.42
N ASP A 28 -8.82 -16.56 -12.40
CA ASP A 28 -8.88 -15.82 -11.13
C ASP A 28 -8.40 -14.38 -11.28
N ILE A 29 -7.39 -14.17 -12.13
CA ILE A 29 -6.89 -12.84 -12.45
C ILE A 29 -7.96 -12.03 -13.18
N LEU A 30 -8.61 -12.58 -14.17
CA LEU A 30 -9.67 -11.92 -14.93
C LEU A 30 -10.88 -11.60 -14.04
N ARG A 31 -11.31 -12.53 -13.16
CA ARG A 31 -12.34 -12.25 -12.15
C ARG A 31 -11.97 -11.07 -11.25
N THR A 32 -10.71 -10.97 -10.86
CA THR A 32 -10.23 -9.84 -10.04
C THR A 32 -10.28 -8.51 -10.80
N ILE A 33 -9.92 -8.51 -12.09
CA ILE A 33 -9.99 -7.32 -12.95
C ILE A 33 -11.44 -6.86 -13.09
N GLU A 34 -12.37 -7.78 -13.38
CA GLU A 34 -13.80 -7.47 -13.50
C GLU A 34 -14.36 -6.92 -12.19
N ALA A 35 -14.11 -7.58 -11.07
CA ALA A 35 -14.58 -7.12 -9.77
C ALA A 35 -14.10 -5.69 -9.45
N ARG A 36 -12.86 -5.35 -9.81
CA ARG A 36 -12.31 -4.00 -9.60
C ARG A 36 -12.84 -2.97 -10.58
N LYS A 37 -13.25 -3.36 -11.77
CA LYS A 37 -13.88 -2.47 -12.75
C LYS A 37 -15.23 -1.95 -12.25
N TYR A 38 -16.02 -2.80 -11.57
CA TYR A 38 -17.33 -2.44 -11.04
C TYR A 38 -17.26 -1.85 -9.62
N ASN A 39 -16.27 -2.24 -8.84
CA ASN A 39 -16.03 -1.71 -7.50
C ASN A 39 -14.52 -1.55 -7.27
N PRO A 40 -13.95 -0.35 -7.45
CA PRO A 40 -12.52 -0.09 -7.20
C PRO A 40 -12.07 -0.41 -5.78
N ALA A 41 -12.98 -0.37 -4.80
CA ALA A 41 -12.75 -0.78 -3.42
C ALA A 41 -12.93 -2.29 -3.20
N SER A 42 -13.26 -3.04 -4.27
CA SER A 42 -13.46 -4.48 -4.17
C SER A 42 -12.22 -5.15 -3.57
N ARG A 43 -12.47 -5.86 -2.50
CA ARG A 43 -11.47 -6.67 -1.82
C ARG A 43 -11.30 -8.06 -2.45
N ALA A 44 -11.96 -8.33 -3.57
CA ALA A 44 -11.78 -9.56 -4.34
C ALA A 44 -10.36 -9.59 -4.91
N CYS A 45 -9.49 -10.33 -4.25
CA CYS A 45 -8.12 -10.55 -4.71
C CYS A 45 -7.73 -11.99 -4.36
N PRO A 46 -7.20 -12.79 -5.31
CA PRO A 46 -6.79 -14.17 -5.04
C PRO A 46 -5.62 -14.26 -4.06
N CYS A 47 -4.90 -13.15 -3.83
CA CYS A 47 -3.81 -13.08 -2.87
C CYS A 47 -4.28 -12.81 -1.42
N ARG A 48 -5.59 -12.83 -1.13
CA ARG A 48 -6.15 -12.38 0.14
C ARG A 48 -6.35 -13.50 1.17
N ASP A 49 -5.40 -14.34 1.40
CA ASP A 49 -5.46 -15.26 2.55
C ASP A 49 -4.98 -14.56 3.84
N GLY A 50 -5.75 -13.55 4.29
CA GLY A 50 -5.77 -13.11 5.69
C GLY A 50 -4.52 -12.44 6.27
N ARG A 51 -3.45 -12.20 5.50
CA ARG A 51 -2.17 -11.75 6.08
C ARG A 51 -1.63 -10.40 5.61
N MET A 52 -2.27 -9.75 4.64
CA MET A 52 -1.77 -8.48 4.14
C MET A 52 -2.88 -7.44 4.13
N THR A 53 -2.68 -6.45 4.92
CA THR A 53 -3.39 -5.18 5.09
C THR A 53 -4.91 -5.19 4.88
N SER A 54 -5.66 -4.71 5.84
CA SER A 54 -7.10 -4.42 5.81
C SER A 54 -7.50 -3.48 4.66
N GLN A 55 -6.53 -2.78 4.09
CA GLN A 55 -6.66 -1.91 2.92
C GLN A 55 -6.29 -2.69 1.67
N GLY A 56 -7.20 -2.84 0.71
CA GLY A 56 -6.98 -3.61 -0.52
C GLY A 56 -5.68 -3.22 -1.23
N CYS A 57 -5.01 -4.21 -1.85
CA CYS A 57 -3.74 -4.04 -2.55
C CYS A 57 -3.84 -2.99 -3.67
N ARG A 58 -3.34 -1.78 -3.44
CA ARG A 58 -3.44 -0.64 -4.37
C ARG A 58 -2.58 -0.82 -5.62
N ASN A 59 -1.45 -1.52 -5.47
CA ASN A 59 -0.49 -1.79 -6.54
C ASN A 59 -0.31 -3.29 -6.71
N CYS A 60 -1.30 -3.94 -7.32
CA CYS A 60 -1.32 -5.40 -7.47
C CYS A 60 -0.21 -5.86 -8.40
N ILE A 61 0.84 -6.44 -7.85
CA ILE A 61 1.98 -6.97 -8.58
C ILE A 61 1.60 -8.15 -9.49
N VAL A 62 0.61 -8.95 -9.08
CA VAL A 62 0.08 -10.08 -9.87
C VAL A 62 -0.55 -9.58 -11.16
N LEU A 63 -1.40 -8.55 -11.10
CA LEU A 63 -1.99 -7.95 -12.29
C LEU A 63 -0.94 -7.36 -13.21
N ARG A 64 0.06 -6.67 -12.66
CA ARG A 64 1.15 -6.12 -13.46
C ARG A 64 1.98 -7.20 -14.14
N ALA A 65 2.35 -8.26 -13.41
CA ALA A 65 3.10 -9.37 -13.97
C ALA A 65 2.32 -10.07 -15.10
N TYR A 66 1.00 -10.21 -14.93
CA TYR A 66 0.13 -10.79 -15.95
C TYR A 66 0.01 -9.90 -17.19
N MET A 67 -0.23 -8.59 -17.02
CA MET A 67 -0.41 -7.66 -18.14
C MET A 67 0.88 -7.46 -18.95
N GLU A 68 2.01 -7.32 -18.26
CA GLU A 68 3.31 -7.07 -18.87
C GLU A 68 4.07 -8.37 -19.24
N LYS A 69 3.51 -9.55 -18.92
CA LYS A 69 4.07 -10.89 -19.19
C LYS A 69 5.52 -11.05 -18.72
N CYS A 70 5.83 -10.50 -17.56
CA CYS A 70 7.19 -10.49 -17.02
C CYS A 70 7.21 -10.77 -15.51
N LYS A 71 8.42 -10.84 -14.96
CA LYS A 71 8.65 -10.89 -13.51
C LYS A 71 8.56 -9.48 -12.93
N LYS A 72 7.85 -9.33 -11.83
CA LYS A 72 7.80 -8.11 -11.01
C LYS A 72 8.20 -8.42 -9.59
N ILE A 73 8.79 -7.45 -8.92
CA ILE A 73 9.15 -7.52 -7.49
C ILE A 73 8.69 -6.22 -6.85
N LYS A 74 8.15 -6.31 -5.64
CA LYS A 74 7.88 -5.16 -4.77
C LYS A 74 8.24 -5.49 -3.34
N LEU A 75 8.49 -4.46 -2.54
CA LEU A 75 8.50 -4.55 -1.09
C LEU A 75 7.14 -4.09 -0.56
N GLU A 76 6.62 -4.78 0.43
CA GLU A 76 5.44 -4.40 1.19
C GLU A 76 5.81 -4.26 2.65
N TYR A 77 5.30 -3.22 3.27
CA TYR A 77 5.46 -2.96 4.68
C TYR A 77 4.14 -3.22 5.40
N ASP A 78 4.19 -4.05 6.43
CA ASP A 78 3.06 -4.36 7.32
C ASP A 78 3.60 -4.39 8.75
N ASP A 79 3.54 -3.22 9.40
CA ASP A 79 4.20 -2.88 10.65
C ASP A 79 4.17 -4.02 11.69
N PRO A 80 5.32 -4.44 12.19
CA PRO A 80 6.70 -3.98 11.93
C PRO A 80 7.42 -4.74 10.78
N ASN A 81 6.73 -5.58 10.02
CA ASN A 81 7.33 -6.53 9.11
C ASN A 81 7.48 -5.99 7.69
N VAL A 82 8.57 -6.36 7.03
CA VAL A 82 8.80 -6.09 5.61
C VAL A 82 8.72 -7.40 4.85
N TYR A 83 8.01 -7.37 3.72
CA TYR A 83 7.86 -8.53 2.84
C TYR A 83 8.38 -8.20 1.44
N GLN A 84 9.15 -9.11 0.89
CA GLN A 84 9.42 -9.12 -0.54
C GLN A 84 8.36 -9.96 -1.25
N VAL A 85 7.66 -9.35 -2.20
CA VAL A 85 6.67 -10.05 -3.03
C VAL A 85 7.21 -10.12 -4.45
N THR A 86 7.35 -11.33 -4.96
CA THR A 86 7.73 -11.60 -6.34
C THR A 86 6.56 -12.21 -7.08
N ALA A 87 6.19 -11.65 -8.22
CA ALA A 87 5.19 -12.22 -9.13
C ALA A 87 5.84 -12.50 -10.49
N ARG A 88 5.66 -13.71 -11.00
CA ARG A 88 6.21 -14.15 -12.30
C ARG A 88 5.11 -14.72 -13.17
N TYR A 89 4.95 -14.15 -14.36
CA TYR A 89 4.10 -14.72 -15.39
C TYR A 89 4.72 -16.00 -15.97
N LEU A 90 3.91 -17.04 -16.17
CA LEU A 90 4.36 -18.31 -16.72
C LEU A 90 3.23 -19.09 -17.43
N HIS A 91 3.64 -20.06 -18.25
CA HIS A 91 2.74 -21.00 -18.91
C HIS A 91 2.93 -22.40 -18.33
N VAL A 92 1.85 -23.06 -17.96
CA VAL A 92 1.83 -24.45 -17.49
C VAL A 92 0.77 -25.20 -18.28
N GLU A 93 1.15 -26.26 -18.98
CA GLU A 93 0.25 -27.08 -19.81
C GLU A 93 -0.64 -26.27 -20.78
N GLY A 94 -0.08 -25.19 -21.34
CA GLY A 94 -0.82 -24.29 -22.24
C GLY A 94 -1.71 -23.26 -21.54
N GLY A 95 -1.94 -23.39 -20.23
CA GLY A 95 -2.62 -22.38 -19.40
C GLY A 95 -1.69 -21.25 -19.00
N ARG A 96 -2.28 -20.09 -18.69
CA ARG A 96 -1.58 -18.89 -18.25
C ARG A 96 -1.74 -18.70 -16.75
N TYR A 97 -0.64 -18.47 -16.08
CA TYR A 97 -0.59 -18.35 -14.61
C TYR A 97 0.33 -17.22 -14.19
N VAL A 98 0.16 -16.77 -12.95
CA VAL A 98 1.14 -15.96 -12.25
C VAL A 98 1.53 -16.69 -10.96
N LEU A 99 2.82 -17.00 -10.83
CA LEU A 99 3.40 -17.50 -9.59
C LEU A 99 3.72 -16.30 -8.70
N GLU A 100 3.10 -16.25 -7.53
CA GLU A 100 3.39 -15.27 -6.49
C GLU A 100 4.15 -15.93 -5.35
N LEU A 101 5.28 -15.35 -5.01
CA LEU A 101 6.14 -15.77 -3.89
C LEU A 101 6.24 -14.60 -2.91
N VAL A 102 5.91 -14.85 -1.66
CA VAL A 102 6.02 -13.87 -0.57
C VAL A 102 7.07 -14.34 0.41
N GLN A 103 8.05 -13.50 0.67
CA GLN A 103 9.11 -13.73 1.63
C GLN A 103 9.08 -12.64 2.68
N LYS A 104 8.93 -13.03 3.96
CA LYS A 104 9.19 -12.11 5.04
C LYS A 104 10.69 -11.84 5.10
N LEU A 105 11.07 -10.58 5.18
CA LEU A 105 12.47 -10.20 5.39
C LEU A 105 12.68 -10.09 6.90
N ASP A 106 13.18 -11.17 7.47
CA ASP A 106 13.57 -11.21 8.89
C ASP A 106 14.99 -10.67 9.05
N ASP A 107 15.29 -10.07 10.19
CA ASP A 107 16.61 -9.49 10.48
C ASP A 107 17.74 -10.51 10.35
N ASP A 108 17.47 -11.77 10.68
CA ASP A 108 18.41 -12.87 10.54
C ASP A 108 18.77 -13.24 9.09
N MET A 109 17.93 -12.83 8.12
CA MET A 109 18.18 -13.06 6.68
C MET A 109 19.00 -11.92 6.05
N MET A 110 19.17 -10.82 6.74
CA MET A 110 19.97 -9.68 6.28
C MET A 110 21.39 -9.83 6.87
N ILE A 111 22.40 -9.64 6.03
CA ILE A 111 23.82 -9.75 6.41
C ILE A 111 24.18 -8.79 7.56
N ASP A 112 23.33 -7.80 7.80
CA ASP A 112 23.46 -6.82 8.86
C ASP A 112 22.08 -6.64 9.52
N ALA A 113 21.92 -7.15 10.75
CA ALA A 113 20.69 -7.09 11.53
C ALA A 113 20.18 -5.64 11.75
N GLU A 114 21.08 -4.65 11.81
CA GLU A 114 20.69 -3.25 11.85
C GLU A 114 20.00 -2.75 10.55
N SER A 115 20.20 -3.45 9.43
CA SER A 115 19.72 -3.01 8.12
C SER A 115 18.22 -3.26 7.94
N GLY A 116 17.63 -4.28 8.58
CA GLY A 116 16.20 -4.58 8.52
C GLY A 116 15.37 -3.51 9.22
N GLU A 117 15.72 -3.18 10.44
CA GLU A 117 15.06 -2.10 11.19
C GLU A 117 15.28 -0.73 10.53
N LYS A 118 16.50 -0.47 10.04
CA LYS A 118 16.78 0.75 9.27
C LYS A 118 15.99 0.83 7.96
N LEU A 119 15.77 -0.30 7.27
CA LEU A 119 14.96 -0.34 6.05
C LEU A 119 13.49 -0.07 6.37
N ALA A 120 12.91 -0.75 7.36
CA ALA A 120 11.55 -0.53 7.82
C ALA A 120 11.32 0.93 8.24
N ASN A 121 12.22 1.48 9.07
CA ASN A 121 12.18 2.86 9.51
C ASN A 121 12.34 3.87 8.36
N ARG A 122 13.18 3.56 7.36
CA ARG A 122 13.29 4.39 6.15
C ARG A 122 12.02 4.34 5.30
N LEU A 123 11.43 3.16 5.09
CA LEU A 123 10.19 3.03 4.32
C LEU A 123 9.05 3.79 5.00
N SER A 124 8.86 3.63 6.31
CA SER A 124 7.90 4.39 7.10
C SER A 124 8.16 5.89 7.03
N SER A 125 9.41 6.32 7.22
CA SER A 125 9.80 7.74 7.10
C SER A 125 9.58 8.31 5.69
N TYR A 126 9.70 7.51 4.63
CA TYR A 126 9.37 7.96 3.28
C TYR A 126 7.86 8.09 3.07
N GLU A 127 7.05 7.18 3.59
CA GLU A 127 5.58 7.29 3.53
C GLU A 127 5.10 8.51 4.29
N ASP A 128 5.63 8.76 5.50
CA ASP A 128 5.30 9.94 6.29
C ASP A 128 5.64 11.23 5.52
N LYS A 129 6.83 11.33 4.94
CA LYS A 129 7.24 12.50 4.15
C LYS A 129 6.45 12.67 2.86
N LEU A 130 5.97 11.57 2.26
CA LEU A 130 5.20 11.61 1.02
C LEU A 130 3.77 12.03 1.22
N TYR A 131 3.16 11.68 2.36
CA TYR A 131 1.73 11.76 2.55
C TYR A 131 1.28 12.66 3.69
N HIS A 132 2.21 13.15 4.52
CA HIS A 132 1.89 14.09 5.58
C HIS A 132 2.40 15.49 5.26
N ASP A 133 1.66 16.49 5.73
CA ASP A 133 2.10 17.88 5.73
C ASP A 133 3.15 18.09 6.82
N ALA A 134 4.26 18.71 6.48
CA ALA A 134 5.41 18.84 7.37
C ALA A 134 5.15 19.74 8.60
N LEU A 135 4.20 20.68 8.48
CA LEU A 135 3.86 21.60 9.55
C LEU A 135 2.82 21.01 10.49
N THR A 136 1.70 20.55 9.96
CA THR A 136 0.53 20.15 10.73
C THR A 136 0.49 18.67 11.08
N GLY A 137 1.30 17.83 10.40
CA GLY A 137 1.28 16.38 10.51
C GLY A 137 -0.06 15.76 10.08
N THR A 138 -0.88 16.49 9.33
CA THR A 138 -2.10 15.96 8.72
C THR A 138 -1.78 15.33 7.38
N LEU A 139 -2.70 14.56 6.80
CA LEU A 139 -2.51 14.02 5.47
C LEU A 139 -2.51 15.16 4.45
N ASN A 140 -1.60 15.13 3.50
CA ASN A 140 -1.48 16.16 2.48
C ASN A 140 -2.38 15.89 1.26
N ARG A 141 -2.49 16.90 0.38
CA ARG A 141 -3.26 16.82 -0.86
C ARG A 141 -2.92 15.60 -1.72
N ARG A 142 -1.63 15.22 -1.75
CA ARG A 142 -1.18 14.06 -2.54
C ARG A 142 -1.83 12.76 -2.06
N TYR A 143 -1.92 12.55 -0.75
CA TYR A 143 -2.62 11.39 -0.17
C TYR A 143 -4.09 11.37 -0.61
N TYR A 144 -4.77 12.51 -0.57
CA TYR A 144 -6.15 12.62 -1.03
C TYR A 144 -6.29 12.21 -2.49
N GLU A 145 -5.48 12.77 -3.39
CA GLU A 145 -5.56 12.53 -4.84
C GLU A 145 -5.21 11.08 -5.22
N GLU A 146 -4.20 10.50 -4.58
CA GLU A 146 -3.75 9.14 -4.88
C GLU A 146 -4.63 8.06 -4.24
N HIS A 147 -5.21 8.35 -3.06
CA HIS A 147 -5.80 7.33 -2.22
C HIS A 147 -7.31 7.50 -1.96
N MET A 148 -7.79 8.72 -1.79
CA MET A 148 -9.15 8.92 -1.34
C MET A 148 -10.13 9.29 -2.46
N CYS A 149 -9.76 10.15 -3.38
CA CYS A 149 -10.68 10.57 -4.43
C CYS A 149 -11.14 9.45 -5.38
N LYS A 150 -10.49 8.29 -5.31
CA LYS A 150 -10.81 7.09 -6.12
C LYS A 150 -11.66 6.06 -5.38
N THR A 151 -12.03 6.34 -4.14
CA THR A 151 -12.78 5.41 -3.30
C THR A 151 -14.10 6.06 -2.88
N VAL A 152 -15.19 5.32 -2.98
CA VAL A 152 -16.49 5.80 -2.50
C VAL A 152 -16.57 5.52 -1.00
N TYR A 153 -16.77 6.57 -0.22
CA TYR A 153 -16.98 6.50 1.23
C TYR A 153 -18.37 7.01 1.57
N GLU A 154 -19.05 6.34 2.49
CA GLU A 154 -20.20 6.92 3.20
C GLU A 154 -19.65 7.76 4.37
N ALA A 155 -19.35 9.02 4.09
CA ALA A 155 -18.77 9.94 5.08
C ALA A 155 -19.25 11.36 4.85
N GLY A 156 -19.32 12.15 5.93
CA GLY A 156 -19.45 13.60 5.85
C GLY A 156 -18.12 14.24 5.46
N ILE A 157 -18.19 15.31 4.70
CA ILE A 157 -17.03 16.13 4.33
C ILE A 157 -17.22 17.51 4.92
N ALA A 158 -16.21 18.04 5.61
CA ALA A 158 -16.15 19.42 6.06
C ALA A 158 -14.91 20.08 5.45
N MET A 159 -15.09 21.31 4.94
CA MET A 159 -14.00 22.17 4.52
C MET A 159 -13.82 23.27 5.57
N ILE A 160 -12.60 23.44 6.04
CA ILE A 160 -12.27 24.41 7.08
C ILE A 160 -11.21 25.36 6.51
N ASP A 161 -11.42 26.67 6.71
CA ASP A 161 -10.47 27.71 6.29
C ASP A 161 -10.28 28.70 7.44
N VAL A 162 -9.14 29.38 7.47
CA VAL A 162 -8.82 30.40 8.48
C VAL A 162 -9.08 31.78 7.91
N ASP A 163 -10.08 32.45 8.48
CA ASP A 163 -10.45 33.81 8.07
C ASP A 163 -9.29 34.79 8.25
N ASN A 164 -9.06 35.61 7.24
CA ASN A 164 -8.04 36.66 7.25
C ASN A 164 -6.61 36.17 7.55
N PHE A 165 -6.28 34.89 7.26
CA PHE A 165 -4.96 34.31 7.57
C PHE A 165 -3.78 35.10 7.00
N LYS A 166 -3.94 35.66 5.80
CA LYS A 166 -2.92 36.50 5.20
C LYS A 166 -2.68 37.77 6.05
N LEU A 167 -3.75 38.47 6.47
CA LEU A 167 -3.64 39.65 7.30
C LEU A 167 -2.98 39.32 8.64
N TYR A 168 -3.30 38.18 9.22
CA TYR A 168 -2.69 37.70 10.46
C TYR A 168 -1.17 37.52 10.30
N ASN A 169 -0.74 36.89 9.18
CA ASN A 169 0.67 36.71 8.86
C ASN A 169 1.38 38.06 8.64
N ASP A 170 0.73 39.01 7.96
CA ASP A 170 1.30 40.33 7.69
C ASP A 170 1.53 41.13 8.98
N VAL A 171 0.68 40.94 10.01
CA VAL A 171 0.77 41.63 11.30
C VAL A 171 1.70 40.94 12.28
N PHE A 172 1.62 39.61 12.41
CA PHE A 172 2.30 38.84 13.46
C PHE A 172 3.48 37.99 12.95
N GLY A 173 3.66 37.96 11.63
CA GLY A 173 4.70 37.16 10.97
C GLY A 173 4.31 35.71 10.73
N HIS A 174 4.99 35.08 9.76
CA HIS A 174 4.69 33.72 9.31
C HIS A 174 4.80 32.67 10.42
N ARG A 175 5.73 32.81 11.38
CA ARG A 175 5.84 31.89 12.52
C ARG A 175 4.59 31.87 13.39
N ALA A 176 3.92 33.02 13.57
CA ALA A 176 2.66 33.07 14.29
C ALA A 176 1.54 32.37 13.50
N GLY A 177 1.52 32.53 12.19
CA GLY A 177 0.62 31.78 11.30
C GLY A 177 0.83 30.27 11.35
N ASP A 178 2.07 29.82 11.38
CA ASP A 178 2.40 28.39 11.52
C ASP A 178 1.79 27.80 12.80
N VAL A 179 1.92 28.49 13.94
CA VAL A 179 1.31 28.09 15.21
C VAL A 179 -0.22 28.02 15.13
N VAL A 180 -0.86 28.95 14.40
CA VAL A 180 -2.32 28.91 14.18
C VAL A 180 -2.71 27.66 13.40
N LEU A 181 -2.01 27.33 12.33
CA LEU A 181 -2.30 26.14 11.51
C LEU A 181 -2.09 24.84 12.30
N GLU A 182 -0.98 24.73 13.04
CA GLU A 182 -0.73 23.58 13.91
C GLU A 182 -1.81 23.41 14.98
N THR A 183 -2.20 24.52 15.65
CA THR A 183 -3.23 24.50 16.70
C THR A 183 -4.60 24.11 16.14
N MET A 184 -4.94 24.63 14.96
CA MET A 184 -6.20 24.28 14.29
C MET A 184 -6.21 22.79 13.92
N ALA A 185 -5.13 22.27 13.31
CA ALA A 185 -5.03 20.87 12.95
C ALA A 185 -5.15 19.95 14.16
N GLN A 186 -4.49 20.28 15.28
CA GLN A 186 -4.59 19.55 16.54
C GLN A 186 -6.01 19.59 17.12
N SER A 187 -6.65 20.77 17.12
CA SER A 187 -8.04 20.92 17.60
C SER A 187 -9.00 20.06 16.78
N VAL A 188 -8.88 20.05 15.46
CA VAL A 188 -9.69 19.20 14.59
C VAL A 188 -9.46 17.72 14.92
N LYS A 189 -8.22 17.28 15.06
CA LYS A 189 -7.88 15.89 15.43
C LYS A 189 -8.47 15.47 16.78
N LEU A 190 -8.48 16.35 17.77
CA LEU A 190 -8.97 16.04 19.13
C LEU A 190 -10.49 16.01 19.24
N HIS A 191 -11.20 16.84 18.47
CA HIS A 191 -12.65 17.01 18.60
C HIS A 191 -13.47 16.29 17.55
N THR A 192 -12.81 15.67 16.58
CA THR A 192 -13.48 14.89 15.54
C THR A 192 -13.00 13.44 15.62
N CYS A 193 -13.97 12.49 15.67
CA CYS A 193 -13.66 11.07 15.43
C CYS A 193 -13.28 10.82 13.97
N LEU A 194 -12.57 11.76 13.34
CA LEU A 194 -12.21 11.69 11.93
C LEU A 194 -11.01 10.78 11.75
N LEU A 195 -11.20 9.79 10.93
CA LEU A 195 -10.13 8.90 10.49
C LEU A 195 -9.11 9.62 9.60
N TYR A 196 -9.46 10.78 9.02
CA TYR A 196 -8.62 11.49 8.05
C TYR A 196 -8.82 13.01 8.11
N THR A 197 -7.74 13.74 8.35
CA THR A 197 -7.67 15.20 8.25
C THR A 197 -6.63 15.55 7.19
N PHE A 198 -6.95 16.48 6.28
CA PHE A 198 -6.07 16.94 5.20
C PHE A 198 -5.74 18.42 5.37
N SER A 199 -4.54 18.82 5.01
CA SER A 199 -4.11 20.21 4.89
C SER A 199 -3.78 20.54 3.44
#